data_578f60e1a5b871b2a828772f62aff2f4
#
_entry.id   578f60e1a5b871b2a828772f62aff2f4
#
_cell.length_a   1.000
_cell.length_b   1.000
_cell.length_c   1.000
_cell.angle_alpha   90.00
_cell.angle_beta   90.00
_cell.angle_gamma   90.00
#
_symmetry.space_group_name_H-M   'P 1'
#
loop_
_entity.id
_entity.type
_entity.pdbx_description
1 polymer ?
#
loop_
_entity_poly.entity_id
_entity_poly.type
_entity_poly.pdbx_seq_one_letter_code
_entity_poly.pdbx_strand_id
1 'polypeptide(L)' 'MRTRGQTVRLKNKGTGREVRLLVILSDSRQGYLASDSLTKAKEGDWAWYNLNEWSELK' A
#
# COMPACT_ATOMS: atom_id res chain seq x y z
N MET A 1 10.80 3.62 4.76
CA MET A 1 9.43 3.78 5.32
C MET A 1 8.68 4.85 4.56
N ARG A 2 7.43 4.61 4.24
CA ARG A 2 6.58 5.58 3.56
C ARG A 2 5.78 6.38 4.56
N THR A 3 5.55 7.65 4.29
CA THR A 3 4.71 8.51 5.12
C THR A 3 3.33 8.63 4.48
N ARG A 4 2.35 9.05 5.29
CA ARG A 4 0.99 9.29 4.84
C ARG A 4 0.98 10.26 3.65
N GLY A 5 0.19 9.93 2.62
CA GLY A 5 0.07 10.74 1.41
C GLY A 5 1.08 10.43 0.33
N GLN A 6 2.08 9.61 0.62
CA GLN A 6 3.04 9.16 -0.39
C GLN A 6 2.49 7.97 -1.18
N THR A 7 2.95 7.84 -2.41
CA THR A 7 2.62 6.68 -3.24
C THR A 7 3.64 5.58 -3.02
N VAL A 8 3.18 4.33 -2.95
CA VAL A 8 4.03 3.15 -2.85
C VAL A 8 3.68 2.18 -3.96
N ARG A 9 4.68 1.46 -4.46
CA ARG A 9 4.49 0.37 -5.42
C ARG A 9 4.77 -0.94 -4.72
N LEU A 10 3.81 -1.85 -4.78
CA LEU A 10 3.93 -3.15 -4.15
C LEU A 10 3.73 -4.26 -5.17
N LYS A 11 4.45 -5.36 -4.98
CA LYS A 11 4.31 -6.56 -5.81
C LYS A 11 3.90 -7.72 -4.93
N ASN A 12 2.83 -8.41 -5.28
CA ASN A 12 2.39 -9.59 -4.55
C ASN A 12 3.36 -10.75 -4.77
N LYS A 13 3.86 -11.32 -3.68
CA LYS A 13 4.86 -12.38 -3.74
C LYS A 13 4.31 -13.70 -4.31
N GLY A 14 3.01 -13.93 -4.14
CA GLY A 14 2.38 -15.13 -4.62
C GLY A 14 1.96 -15.07 -6.08
N THR A 15 1.35 -13.94 -6.49
CA THR A 15 0.78 -13.79 -7.84
C THR A 15 1.69 -13.03 -8.80
N GLY A 16 2.65 -12.26 -8.29
CA GLY A 16 3.50 -11.38 -9.07
C GLY A 16 2.82 -10.08 -9.51
N ARG A 17 1.60 -9.84 -9.07
CA ARG A 17 0.85 -8.65 -9.44
C ARG A 17 1.42 -7.40 -8.79
N GLU A 18 1.59 -6.33 -9.58
CA GLU A 18 2.04 -5.03 -9.09
C GLU A 18 0.86 -4.08 -8.93
N VAL A 19 0.90 -3.28 -7.86
CA VAL A 19 -0.10 -2.25 -7.59
C VAL A 19 0.59 -0.96 -7.18
N ARG A 20 -0.03 0.18 -7.50
CA ARG A 20 0.41 1.50 -7.04
C ARG A 20 -0.68 2.04 -6.12
N LEU A 21 -0.28 2.43 -4.92
CA LEU A 21 -1.23 2.75 -3.86
C LEU A 21 -0.85 4.07 -3.18
N LEU A 22 -1.88 4.78 -2.71
CA LEU A 22 -1.71 5.94 -1.85
C LEU A 22 -1.68 5.48 -0.39
N VAL A 23 -0.60 5.78 0.31
CA VAL A 23 -0.43 5.36 1.70
C VAL A 23 -1.28 6.24 2.62
N ILE A 24 -2.10 5.60 3.43
CA ILE A 24 -2.91 6.26 4.47
C ILE A 24 -2.21 6.17 5.80
N LEU A 25 -1.71 4.98 6.15
CA LEU A 25 -0.97 4.73 7.37
C LEU A 25 0.15 3.75 7.07
N SER A 26 1.33 4.03 7.61
CA SER A 26 2.50 3.17 7.44
C SER A 26 2.88 2.54 8.78
N ASP A 27 3.07 1.23 8.77
CA ASP A 27 3.67 0.48 9.88
C ASP A 27 4.94 -0.17 9.34
N SER A 28 6.10 0.27 9.81
CA SER A 28 7.39 -0.17 9.29
C SER A 28 7.64 -1.67 9.46
N ARG A 29 6.93 -2.33 10.36
CA ARG A 29 7.12 -3.75 10.63
C ARG A 29 6.12 -4.63 9.90
N GLN A 30 4.92 -4.12 9.65
CA GLN A 30 3.80 -4.94 9.18
C GLN A 30 3.34 -4.60 7.77
N GLY A 31 3.24 -3.33 7.42
CA GLY A 31 2.78 -2.98 6.09
C GLY A 31 2.15 -1.60 5.98
N TYR A 32 1.22 -1.47 5.05
CA TYR A 32 0.58 -0.21 4.74
C TYR A 32 -0.93 -0.34 4.73
N LEU A 33 -1.62 0.64 5.33
CA LEU A 33 -3.02 0.88 5.07
C LEU A 33 -3.07 1.85 3.89
N ALA A 34 -3.64 1.43 2.77
CA ALA A 34 -3.52 2.17 1.53
C ALA A 34 -4.77 2.05 0.67
N SER A 35 -4.88 2.95 -0.31
CA SER A 35 -6.01 2.99 -1.24
C SER A 35 -5.50 3.08 -2.68
N ASP A 36 -6.32 2.61 -3.63
CA ASP A 36 -5.98 2.63 -5.06
C ASP A 36 -5.84 4.04 -5.62
N SER A 37 -6.55 5.01 -5.07
CA SER A 37 -6.56 6.37 -5.58
C SER A 37 -6.92 7.37 -4.49
N LEU A 38 -6.64 8.64 -4.76
CA LEU A 38 -7.00 9.73 -3.86
C LEU A 38 -8.52 9.81 -3.66
N THR A 39 -9.31 9.57 -4.71
CA THR A 39 -10.76 9.57 -4.62
C THR A 39 -11.26 8.47 -3.68
N LYS A 40 -10.77 7.26 -3.84
CA LYS A 40 -11.12 6.14 -2.94
C LYS A 40 -10.66 6.38 -1.51
N ALA A 41 -9.49 6.99 -1.33
CA ALA A 41 -8.98 7.33 -0.01
C ALA A 41 -9.92 8.29 0.72
N LYS A 42 -10.46 9.29 0.03
CA LYS A 42 -11.42 10.25 0.59
C LYS A 42 -12.74 9.57 0.97
N GLU A 43 -13.13 8.55 0.24
CA GLU A 43 -14.34 7.77 0.50
C GLU A 43 -14.18 6.77 1.64
N GLY A 44 -12.95 6.60 2.16
CA GLY A 44 -12.66 5.63 3.22
C GLY A 44 -12.51 4.21 2.70
N ASP A 45 -12.28 4.04 1.41
CA ASP A 45 -12.07 2.73 0.77
C ASP A 45 -10.58 2.37 0.85
N TRP A 46 -10.17 1.87 2.00
CA TRP A 46 -8.78 1.51 2.31
C TRP A 46 -8.64 0.01 2.53
N ALA A 47 -7.45 -0.53 2.23
CA ALA A 47 -7.13 -1.92 2.49
C ALA A 47 -5.76 -2.03 3.14
N TRP A 48 -5.57 -3.06 3.94
CA TRP A 48 -4.30 -3.36 4.57
C TRP A 48 -3.44 -4.22 3.63
N TYR A 49 -2.19 -3.79 3.41
CA TYR A 49 -1.21 -4.49 2.57
C TYR A 49 -0.06 -4.95 3.45
N ASN A 50 -0.02 -6.23 3.73
CA ASN A 50 0.93 -6.86 4.64
C ASN A 50 2.26 -7.09 3.91
N LEU A 51 3.36 -6.62 4.47
CA LEU A 51 4.69 -6.79 3.88
C LEU A 51 5.19 -8.24 3.85
N ASN A 52 4.51 -9.16 4.53
CA ASN A 52 4.77 -10.59 4.39
C ASN A 52 4.27 -11.15 3.05
N GLU A 53 3.24 -10.53 2.47
CA GLU A 53 2.63 -10.94 1.21
C GLU A 53 3.00 -10.05 0.03
N TRP A 54 3.42 -8.82 0.31
CA TRP A 54 3.73 -7.80 -0.68
C TRP A 54 5.16 -7.32 -0.50
N SER A 55 5.89 -7.20 -1.60
CA SER A 55 7.22 -6.58 -1.62
C SER A 55 7.13 -5.16 -2.10
N GLU A 56 7.76 -4.24 -1.38
CA GLU A 56 7.84 -2.86 -1.85
C GLU A 56 8.85 -2.75 -2.99
N LEU A 57 8.42 -2.13 -4.10
CA LEU A 57 9.28 -1.88 -5.24
C LEU A 57 9.90 -0.49 -5.12
N LYS A 58 11.17 -0.41 -5.50
CA LYS A 58 11.90 0.86 -5.51
C LYS A 58 11.76 1.59 -6.83
#